data_7562e3cde38061fef0a28c06c1527453
#
_entry.id   7562e3cde38061fef0a28c06c1527453
#
_cell.length_a   1.000
_cell.length_b   1.000
_cell.length_c   1.000
_cell.angle_alpha   90.00
_cell.angle_beta   90.00
_cell.angle_gamma   90.00
#
_symmetry.space_group_name_H-M   'P 1'
#
loop_
_entity.id
_entity.type
_entity.pdbx_description
1 polymer ?
#
loop_
_entity_poly.entity_id
_entity_poly.type
_entity_poly.pdbx_seq_one_letter_code
_entity_poly.pdbx_strand_id
1 'polypeptide(L)'
;MLFLNPNIAYLLVMTGIMLLLYTFNTPQSTRAKALMALCFAATAYEFVYLRVNPWAFLVIALSPLPFFIAMRQRLPRSPLYLITMAMLTMGSVFVFVDENNRPVVNYGLAALVSIFYASFIWIGVERMRSAEGAILSNDPDSVVGMIGETPTGIESHSAGPVLINGELWQARSKKPIPAGSTVRVLRQDGFVLTVKETEKLIKK
;
A
#
# COMPACT_ATOMS: atom_id res chain seq x y z
N MET A 1 -26.26 29.46 -11.94
CA MET A 1 -26.44 28.63 -10.73
C MET A 1 -25.89 27.21 -10.94
N LEU A 2 -24.73 27.08 -11.59
CA LEU A 2 -24.07 25.77 -11.81
C LEU A 2 -23.49 25.17 -10.53
N PHE A 3 -23.10 26.00 -9.55
CA PHE A 3 -22.38 25.64 -8.35
C PHE A 3 -23.24 25.10 -7.19
N LEU A 4 -24.56 25.08 -7.30
CA LEU A 4 -25.46 24.54 -6.28
C LEU A 4 -26.07 23.17 -6.70
N ASN A 5 -25.36 22.44 -7.54
CA ASN A 5 -25.77 21.11 -7.96
C ASN A 5 -25.13 20.05 -7.03
N PRO A 6 -25.93 19.24 -6.30
CA PRO A 6 -25.39 18.21 -5.38
C PRO A 6 -24.43 17.23 -6.05
N ASN A 7 -24.59 16.97 -7.33
CA ASN A 7 -23.69 16.08 -8.07
C ASN A 7 -22.30 16.73 -8.30
N ILE A 8 -22.26 18.06 -8.52
CA ILE A 8 -21.00 18.79 -8.66
C ILE A 8 -20.30 18.89 -7.32
N ALA A 9 -21.04 19.24 -6.26
CA ALA A 9 -20.55 19.26 -4.89
C ALA A 9 -19.92 17.89 -4.51
N TYR A 10 -20.64 16.81 -4.82
CA TYR A 10 -20.16 15.46 -4.60
C TYR A 10 -18.83 15.17 -5.34
N LEU A 11 -18.75 15.53 -6.63
CA LEU A 11 -17.51 15.35 -7.41
C LEU A 11 -16.35 16.16 -6.84
N LEU A 12 -16.59 17.39 -6.37
CA LEU A 12 -15.57 18.23 -5.75
C LEU A 12 -15.06 17.63 -4.43
N VAL A 13 -15.96 17.14 -3.56
CA VAL A 13 -15.60 16.43 -2.33
C VAL A 13 -14.72 15.23 -2.65
N MET A 14 -15.19 14.36 -3.54
CA MET A 14 -14.48 13.11 -3.87
C MET A 14 -13.12 13.39 -4.54
N THR A 15 -13.05 14.38 -5.42
CA THR A 15 -11.80 14.81 -6.03
C THR A 15 -10.84 15.39 -4.98
N GLY A 16 -11.33 16.20 -4.05
CA GLY A 16 -10.54 16.74 -2.94
C GLY A 16 -9.94 15.66 -2.06
N ILE A 17 -10.75 14.65 -1.66
CA ILE A 17 -10.27 13.53 -0.86
C ILE A 17 -9.27 12.67 -1.63
N MET A 18 -9.49 12.44 -2.93
CA MET A 18 -8.56 11.70 -3.78
C MET A 18 -7.20 12.42 -3.91
N LEU A 19 -7.22 13.74 -4.10
CA LEU A 19 -6.02 14.57 -4.12
C LEU A 19 -5.31 14.59 -2.77
N LEU A 20 -6.05 14.58 -1.67
CA LEU A 20 -5.49 14.44 -0.33
C LEU A 20 -4.70 13.12 -0.20
N LEU A 21 -5.29 11.99 -0.56
CA LEU A 21 -4.59 10.69 -0.55
C LEU A 21 -3.39 10.67 -1.49
N TYR A 22 -3.50 11.30 -2.67
CA TYR A 22 -2.39 11.42 -3.61
C TYR A 22 -1.23 12.24 -3.04
N THR A 23 -1.50 13.35 -2.34
CA THR A 23 -0.46 14.22 -1.76
C THR A 23 0.29 13.58 -0.61
N PHE A 24 -0.29 12.60 0.10
CA PHE A 24 0.43 11.78 1.08
C PHE A 24 1.56 10.96 0.42
N ASN A 25 1.33 10.45 -0.80
CA ASN A 25 2.32 9.68 -1.54
C ASN A 25 3.29 10.56 -2.33
N THR A 26 2.90 11.81 -2.66
CA THR A 26 3.70 12.75 -3.44
C THR A 26 3.76 14.12 -2.75
N PRO A 27 4.44 14.23 -1.60
CA PRO A 27 4.45 15.46 -0.79
C PRO A 27 5.07 16.66 -1.50
N GLN A 28 5.83 16.46 -2.57
CA GLN A 28 6.49 17.52 -3.33
C GLN A 28 5.58 18.18 -4.38
N SER A 29 4.40 17.62 -4.67
CA SER A 29 3.50 18.13 -5.71
C SER A 29 2.70 19.35 -5.23
N THR A 30 3.26 20.54 -5.42
CA THR A 30 2.60 21.82 -5.12
C THR A 30 1.30 22.02 -5.91
N ARG A 31 1.26 21.55 -7.16
CA ARG A 31 0.05 21.65 -8.03
C ARG A 31 -1.10 20.82 -7.46
N ALA A 32 -0.83 19.61 -7.00
CA ALA A 32 -1.86 18.75 -6.40
C ALA A 32 -2.40 19.36 -5.10
N LYS A 33 -1.54 19.91 -4.25
CA LYS A 33 -1.94 20.62 -3.03
C LYS A 33 -2.81 21.85 -3.31
N ALA A 34 -2.45 22.63 -4.31
CA ALA A 34 -3.24 23.81 -4.71
C ALA A 34 -4.63 23.41 -5.23
N LEU A 35 -4.70 22.37 -6.09
CA LEU A 35 -5.96 21.87 -6.62
C LEU A 35 -6.83 21.25 -5.49
N MET A 36 -6.23 20.52 -4.58
CA MET A 36 -6.91 19.98 -3.39
C MET A 36 -7.53 21.11 -2.54
N ALA A 37 -6.75 22.15 -2.25
CA ALA A 37 -7.23 23.30 -1.49
C ALA A 37 -8.40 24.01 -2.20
N LEU A 38 -8.32 24.16 -3.52
CA LEU A 38 -9.40 24.72 -4.33
C LEU A 38 -10.68 23.88 -4.27
N CYS A 39 -10.55 22.55 -4.39
CA CYS A 39 -11.69 21.63 -4.27
C CYS A 39 -12.35 21.76 -2.90
N PHE A 40 -11.58 21.75 -1.82
CA PHE A 40 -12.14 21.87 -0.47
C PHE A 40 -12.74 23.27 -0.19
N ALA A 41 -12.16 24.34 -0.70
CA ALA A 41 -12.72 25.68 -0.59
C ALA A 41 -14.07 25.80 -1.32
N ALA A 42 -14.16 25.25 -2.55
CA ALA A 42 -15.42 25.19 -3.28
C ALA A 42 -16.46 24.32 -2.55
N THR A 43 -16.06 23.17 -2.03
CA THR A 43 -16.93 22.28 -1.25
C THR A 43 -17.41 22.95 0.03
N ALA A 44 -16.55 23.68 0.75
CA ALA A 44 -16.95 24.41 1.97
C ALA A 44 -18.01 25.46 1.68
N TYR A 45 -17.90 26.16 0.53
CA TYR A 45 -18.94 27.08 0.09
C TYR A 45 -20.28 26.38 -0.17
N GLU A 46 -20.26 25.22 -0.83
CA GLU A 46 -21.49 24.45 -1.13
C GLU A 46 -22.12 23.85 0.14
N PHE A 47 -21.34 23.49 1.15
CA PHE A 47 -21.85 22.97 2.44
C PHE A 47 -22.68 23.98 3.22
N VAL A 48 -22.54 25.27 2.94
CA VAL A 48 -23.41 26.31 3.53
C VAL A 48 -24.85 26.23 3.00
N TYR A 49 -25.00 25.78 1.74
CA TYR A 49 -26.28 25.76 1.04
C TYR A 49 -26.90 24.38 0.88
N LEU A 50 -26.08 23.32 0.90
CA LEU A 50 -26.52 21.95 0.75
C LEU A 50 -26.60 21.26 2.12
N ARG A 51 -27.68 20.50 2.32
CA ARG A 51 -27.77 19.65 3.52
C ARG A 51 -26.85 18.45 3.39
N VAL A 52 -25.81 18.43 4.22
CA VAL A 52 -24.85 17.35 4.33
C VAL A 52 -25.29 16.37 5.40
N ASN A 53 -25.22 15.09 5.09
CA ASN A 53 -25.50 14.04 6.04
C ASN A 53 -24.19 13.60 6.75
N PRO A 54 -24.00 13.93 8.05
CA PRO A 54 -22.73 13.71 8.73
C PRO A 54 -22.31 12.24 8.79
N TRP A 55 -23.27 11.32 8.99
CA TRP A 55 -22.94 9.90 9.06
C TRP A 55 -22.45 9.35 7.71
N ALA A 56 -23.06 9.80 6.60
CA ALA A 56 -22.66 9.39 5.26
C ALA A 56 -21.24 9.89 4.92
N PHE A 57 -20.91 11.12 5.30
CA PHE A 57 -19.57 11.67 5.19
C PHE A 57 -18.55 10.86 6.00
N LEU A 58 -18.91 10.47 7.23
CA LEU A 58 -18.08 9.62 8.09
C LEU A 58 -17.83 8.25 7.43
N VAL A 59 -18.85 7.64 6.83
CA VAL A 59 -18.71 6.34 6.12
C VAL A 59 -17.74 6.46 4.94
N ILE A 60 -17.81 7.56 4.16
CA ILE A 60 -16.83 7.82 3.08
C ILE A 60 -15.42 7.95 3.66
N ALA A 61 -15.24 8.72 4.72
CA ALA A 61 -13.94 8.94 5.36
C ALA A 61 -13.34 7.65 5.92
N LEU A 62 -14.16 6.74 6.44
CA LEU A 62 -13.73 5.45 6.98
C LEU A 62 -13.57 4.35 5.92
N SER A 63 -14.06 4.56 4.71
CA SER A 63 -14.02 3.56 3.63
C SER A 63 -12.63 3.03 3.26
N PRO A 64 -11.48 3.76 3.42
CA PRO A 64 -10.17 3.21 3.19
C PRO A 64 -9.67 2.24 4.28
N LEU A 65 -10.26 2.25 5.49
CA LEU A 65 -9.80 1.44 6.61
C LEU A 65 -9.73 -0.07 6.33
N PRO A 66 -10.70 -0.71 5.65
CA PRO A 66 -10.61 -2.13 5.33
C PRO A 66 -9.33 -2.49 4.55
N PHE A 67 -8.86 -1.60 3.67
CA PHE A 67 -7.59 -1.81 2.95
C PHE A 67 -6.37 -1.72 3.87
N PHE A 68 -6.32 -0.74 4.78
CA PHE A 68 -5.22 -0.65 5.73
C PHE A 68 -5.16 -1.86 6.67
N ILE A 69 -6.33 -2.38 7.07
CA ILE A 69 -6.41 -3.61 7.87
C ILE A 69 -5.91 -4.82 7.05
N ALA A 70 -6.31 -4.92 5.78
CA ALA A 70 -5.85 -5.97 4.88
C ALA A 70 -4.33 -5.98 4.70
N MET A 71 -3.72 -4.80 4.61
CA MET A 71 -2.26 -4.66 4.53
C MET A 71 -1.58 -5.23 5.76
N ARG A 72 -2.04 -4.85 6.95
CA ARG A 72 -1.40 -5.20 8.21
C ARG A 72 -1.58 -6.69 8.56
N GLN A 73 -2.74 -7.26 8.27
CA GLN A 73 -3.11 -8.63 8.71
C GLN A 73 -2.96 -9.70 7.63
N ARG A 74 -2.49 -9.37 6.43
CA ARG A 74 -2.38 -10.29 5.27
C ARG A 74 -3.70 -10.99 4.93
N LEU A 75 -4.84 -10.36 5.21
CA LEU A 75 -6.17 -10.89 4.93
C LEU A 75 -6.46 -10.97 3.42
N PRO A 76 -7.41 -11.84 3.00
CA PRO A 76 -7.84 -11.91 1.60
C PRO A 76 -8.42 -10.57 1.16
N ARG A 77 -8.00 -10.09 -0.02
CA ARG A 77 -8.26 -8.73 -0.50
C ARG A 77 -9.65 -8.55 -1.10
N SER A 78 -10.17 -9.59 -1.75
CA SER A 78 -11.44 -9.50 -2.48
C SER A 78 -12.63 -9.11 -1.61
N PRO A 79 -12.88 -9.71 -0.42
CA PRO A 79 -13.99 -9.28 0.43
C PRO A 79 -13.81 -7.86 0.96
N LEU A 80 -12.58 -7.44 1.26
CA LEU A 80 -12.29 -6.10 1.77
C LEU A 80 -12.48 -5.03 0.70
N TYR A 81 -12.18 -5.34 -0.56
CA TYR A 81 -12.52 -4.49 -1.70
C TYR A 81 -14.03 -4.28 -1.83
N LEU A 82 -14.82 -5.35 -1.72
CA LEU A 82 -16.28 -5.27 -1.77
C LEU A 82 -16.86 -4.45 -0.61
N ILE A 83 -16.32 -4.60 0.60
CA ILE A 83 -16.72 -3.80 1.77
C ILE A 83 -16.42 -2.32 1.52
N THR A 84 -15.23 -1.98 1.03
CA THR A 84 -14.87 -0.60 0.69
C THR A 84 -15.80 -0.03 -0.39
N MET A 85 -16.09 -0.78 -1.45
CA MET A 85 -17.03 -0.35 -2.48
C MET A 85 -18.43 -0.12 -1.92
N ALA A 86 -18.93 -1.02 -1.08
CA ALA A 86 -20.24 -0.87 -0.45
C ALA A 86 -20.30 0.38 0.44
N MET A 87 -19.28 0.60 1.27
CA MET A 87 -19.18 1.79 2.12
C MET A 87 -19.13 3.07 1.28
N LEU A 88 -18.29 3.11 0.24
CA LEU A 88 -18.19 4.25 -0.67
C LEU A 88 -19.52 4.54 -1.36
N THR A 89 -20.15 3.53 -1.95
CA THR A 89 -21.41 3.72 -2.68
C THR A 89 -22.52 4.19 -1.73
N MET A 90 -22.66 3.55 -0.57
CA MET A 90 -23.65 3.93 0.43
C MET A 90 -23.41 5.36 0.94
N GLY A 91 -22.20 5.69 1.34
CA GLY A 91 -21.84 7.03 1.78
C GLY A 91 -22.05 8.07 0.69
N SER A 92 -21.66 7.78 -0.57
CA SER A 92 -21.79 8.67 -1.71
C SER A 92 -23.24 9.01 -2.06
N VAL A 93 -24.14 8.02 -2.00
CA VAL A 93 -25.56 8.21 -2.27
C VAL A 93 -26.20 9.13 -1.22
N PHE A 94 -25.86 8.95 0.05
CA PHE A 94 -26.51 9.65 1.16
C PHE A 94 -25.76 10.88 1.66
N VAL A 95 -24.63 11.26 1.05
CA VAL A 95 -23.82 12.40 1.52
C VAL A 95 -24.57 13.74 1.45
N PHE A 96 -25.36 13.95 0.41
CA PHE A 96 -26.24 15.09 0.25
C PHE A 96 -27.70 14.65 0.24
N VAL A 97 -28.55 15.33 0.98
CA VAL A 97 -29.97 15.00 1.12
C VAL A 97 -30.84 16.25 0.97
N ASP A 98 -32.09 16.02 0.54
CA ASP A 98 -33.12 17.05 0.49
C ASP A 98 -33.74 17.32 1.89
N GLU A 99 -34.77 18.18 1.93
CA GLU A 99 -35.48 18.50 3.16
C GLU A 99 -36.22 17.30 3.77
N ASN A 100 -36.52 16.29 2.97
CA ASN A 100 -37.19 15.05 3.39
C ASN A 100 -36.18 13.91 3.67
N ASN A 101 -34.88 14.22 3.83
CA ASN A 101 -33.79 13.25 3.98
C ASN A 101 -33.65 12.24 2.82
N ARG A 102 -34.13 12.60 1.61
CA ARG A 102 -33.95 11.77 0.43
C ARG A 102 -32.61 12.08 -0.24
N PRO A 103 -31.90 11.07 -0.74
CA PRO A 103 -30.63 11.29 -1.43
C PRO A 103 -30.85 12.07 -2.72
N VAL A 104 -30.03 13.07 -2.97
CA VAL A 104 -30.07 13.94 -4.16
C VAL A 104 -28.90 13.70 -5.12
N VAL A 105 -27.91 12.89 -4.73
CA VAL A 105 -26.83 12.49 -5.62
C VAL A 105 -27.32 11.42 -6.57
N ASN A 106 -26.94 11.55 -7.84
CA ASN A 106 -27.29 10.56 -8.87
C ASN A 106 -26.64 9.19 -8.55
N TYR A 107 -27.44 8.13 -8.47
CA TYR A 107 -26.97 6.78 -8.11
C TYR A 107 -25.92 6.23 -9.07
N GLY A 108 -26.11 6.48 -10.39
CA GLY A 108 -25.13 6.07 -11.40
C GLY A 108 -23.79 6.76 -11.25
N LEU A 109 -23.82 8.07 -10.98
CA LEU A 109 -22.62 8.86 -10.69
C LEU A 109 -21.93 8.37 -9.42
N ALA A 110 -22.69 8.14 -8.34
CA ALA A 110 -22.15 7.61 -7.07
C ALA A 110 -21.48 6.25 -7.27
N ALA A 111 -22.08 5.35 -8.02
CA ALA A 111 -21.52 4.03 -8.34
C ALA A 111 -20.21 4.15 -9.15
N LEU A 112 -20.21 4.94 -10.24
CA LEU A 112 -19.02 5.14 -11.08
C LEU A 112 -17.85 5.73 -10.29
N VAL A 113 -18.10 6.77 -9.51
CA VAL A 113 -17.07 7.41 -8.68
C VAL A 113 -16.56 6.46 -7.61
N SER A 114 -17.45 5.65 -7.01
CA SER A 114 -17.06 4.64 -6.00
C SER A 114 -16.15 3.56 -6.59
N ILE A 115 -16.44 3.07 -7.80
CA ILE A 115 -15.60 2.10 -8.51
C ILE A 115 -14.22 2.72 -8.79
N PHE A 116 -14.19 3.94 -9.30
CA PHE A 116 -12.95 4.63 -9.63
C PHE A 116 -12.10 4.88 -8.37
N TYR A 117 -12.72 5.34 -7.29
CA TYR A 117 -12.07 5.61 -6.03
C TYR A 117 -11.53 4.34 -5.36
N ALA A 118 -12.32 3.27 -5.32
CA ALA A 118 -11.89 1.98 -4.78
C ALA A 118 -10.72 1.40 -5.60
N SER A 119 -10.77 1.52 -6.93
CA SER A 119 -9.67 1.11 -7.81
C SER A 119 -8.40 1.92 -7.60
N PHE A 120 -8.54 3.22 -7.38
CA PHE A 120 -7.42 4.11 -7.07
C PHE A 120 -6.74 3.72 -5.74
N ILE A 121 -7.53 3.49 -4.68
CA ILE A 121 -7.00 3.00 -3.39
C ILE A 121 -6.30 1.65 -3.59
N TRP A 122 -6.91 0.71 -4.32
CA TRP A 122 -6.34 -0.60 -4.60
C TRP A 122 -4.95 -0.49 -5.25
N ILE A 123 -4.85 0.29 -6.34
CA ILE A 123 -3.59 0.50 -7.07
C ILE A 123 -2.55 1.16 -6.16
N GLY A 124 -2.95 2.17 -5.37
CA GLY A 124 -2.06 2.84 -4.42
C GLY A 124 -1.48 1.89 -3.38
N VAL A 125 -2.32 1.08 -2.76
CA VAL A 125 -1.92 0.07 -1.77
C VAL A 125 -1.01 -1.00 -2.39
N GLU A 126 -1.32 -1.46 -3.61
CA GLU A 126 -0.48 -2.46 -4.30
C GLU A 126 0.91 -1.91 -4.62
N ARG A 127 1.00 -0.65 -5.05
CA ARG A 127 2.30 0.01 -5.28
C ARG A 127 3.11 0.17 -4.00
N MET A 128 2.48 0.53 -2.89
CA MET A 128 3.17 0.64 -1.59
C MET A 128 3.75 -0.72 -1.16
N ARG A 129 3.00 -1.80 -1.30
CA ARG A 129 3.48 -3.16 -0.99
C ARG A 129 4.61 -3.63 -1.89
N SER A 130 4.51 -3.31 -3.18
CA SER A 130 5.58 -3.66 -4.14
C SER A 130 6.85 -2.88 -3.84
N ALA A 131 6.74 -1.63 -3.39
CA ALA A 131 7.89 -0.83 -2.96
C ALA A 131 8.55 -1.39 -1.69
N GLU A 132 7.76 -1.83 -0.68
CA GLU A 132 8.29 -2.49 0.52
C GLU A 132 9.01 -3.81 0.17
N GLY A 133 8.42 -4.62 -0.73
CA GLY A 133 9.05 -5.84 -1.22
C GLY A 133 10.35 -5.58 -2.01
N ALA A 134 10.39 -4.50 -2.78
CA ALA A 134 11.56 -4.09 -3.55
C ALA A 134 12.69 -3.52 -2.66
N ILE A 135 12.34 -2.80 -1.58
CA ILE A 135 13.33 -2.32 -0.61
C ILE A 135 13.99 -3.49 0.10
N LEU A 136 13.21 -4.52 0.50
CA LEU A 136 13.75 -5.74 1.10
C LEU A 136 14.55 -6.61 0.11
N SER A 137 14.29 -6.47 -1.21
CA SER A 137 14.97 -7.22 -2.27
C SER A 137 16.12 -6.44 -2.92
N ASN A 138 16.13 -5.10 -2.79
CA ASN A 138 17.07 -4.19 -3.45
C ASN A 138 17.84 -3.33 -2.43
N ASP A 139 17.97 -3.77 -1.20
CA ASP A 139 18.91 -3.19 -0.25
C ASP A 139 20.31 -3.42 -0.83
N PRO A 140 21.07 -2.37 -1.21
CA PRO A 140 22.44 -2.53 -1.71
C PRO A 140 23.34 -3.23 -0.68
N ASP A 141 22.96 -3.18 0.59
CA ASP A 141 23.64 -3.88 1.69
C ASP A 141 23.03 -5.28 1.96
N SER A 142 21.98 -5.68 1.21
CA SER A 142 21.40 -7.01 1.37
C SER A 142 22.34 -8.07 0.81
N VAL A 143 22.84 -8.91 1.70
CA VAL A 143 23.65 -10.09 1.35
C VAL A 143 22.84 -11.25 0.78
N VAL A 144 21.51 -11.13 0.70
CA VAL A 144 20.60 -12.17 0.19
C VAL A 144 20.83 -12.37 -1.32
N GLY A 145 21.06 -13.63 -1.72
CA GLY A 145 21.38 -13.99 -3.10
C GLY A 145 22.87 -13.96 -3.42
N MET A 146 23.70 -13.34 -2.57
CA MET A 146 25.15 -13.31 -2.75
C MET A 146 25.75 -14.71 -2.58
N ILE A 147 26.92 -14.89 -3.21
CA ILE A 147 27.72 -16.08 -3.12
C ILE A 147 28.89 -15.79 -2.18
N GLY A 148 29.10 -16.70 -1.25
CA GLY A 148 30.22 -16.66 -0.31
C GLY A 148 30.92 -18.00 -0.21
N GLU A 149 31.92 -18.08 0.64
CA GLU A 149 32.69 -19.30 0.92
C GLU A 149 32.67 -19.56 2.44
N THR A 150 32.51 -20.82 2.82
CA THR A 150 32.61 -21.19 4.24
C THR A 150 34.02 -21.63 4.57
N PRO A 151 34.79 -20.86 5.36
CA PRO A 151 36.18 -21.21 5.68
C PRO A 151 36.29 -22.45 6.58
N THR A 152 35.27 -22.64 7.44
CA THR A 152 35.12 -23.84 8.28
C THR A 152 33.77 -24.47 7.99
N GLY A 153 33.64 -25.80 7.99
CA GLY A 153 32.36 -26.47 7.71
C GLY A 153 31.25 -25.96 8.62
N ILE A 154 30.00 -26.04 8.13
CA ILE A 154 28.80 -25.74 8.88
C ILE A 154 28.06 -27.06 9.14
N GLU A 155 27.90 -27.44 10.40
CA GLU A 155 27.10 -28.60 10.77
C GLU A 155 25.61 -28.35 10.64
N SER A 156 24.83 -29.42 10.43
CA SER A 156 23.38 -29.30 10.30
C SER A 156 22.76 -28.58 11.50
N HIS A 157 21.95 -27.55 11.24
CA HIS A 157 21.29 -26.71 12.25
C HIS A 157 22.24 -25.90 13.16
N SER A 158 23.54 -25.99 12.99
CA SER A 158 24.55 -25.23 13.74
C SER A 158 24.88 -23.93 13.01
N ALA A 159 25.42 -22.96 13.74
CA ALA A 159 25.93 -21.71 13.18
C ALA A 159 27.42 -21.86 12.87
N GLY A 160 27.84 -21.42 11.67
CA GLY A 160 29.22 -21.39 11.25
C GLY A 160 29.55 -20.11 10.48
N PRO A 161 30.84 -19.74 10.36
CA PRO A 161 31.25 -18.53 9.66
C PRO A 161 31.18 -18.71 8.14
N VAL A 162 30.72 -17.67 7.44
CA VAL A 162 30.71 -17.57 5.98
C VAL A 162 31.30 -16.23 5.57
N LEU A 163 32.21 -16.24 4.62
CA LEU A 163 32.83 -15.04 4.06
C LEU A 163 32.04 -14.58 2.84
N ILE A 164 31.49 -13.36 2.89
CA ILE A 164 30.72 -12.75 1.81
C ILE A 164 31.29 -11.35 1.56
N ASN A 165 31.69 -11.05 0.33
CA ASN A 165 32.33 -9.79 -0.05
C ASN A 165 33.50 -9.35 0.85
N GLY A 166 34.24 -10.30 1.46
CA GLY A 166 35.32 -9.99 2.37
C GLY A 166 34.91 -9.79 3.83
N GLU A 167 33.64 -9.86 4.15
CA GLU A 167 33.10 -9.77 5.51
C GLU A 167 32.73 -11.15 6.05
N LEU A 168 33.00 -11.36 7.34
CA LEU A 168 32.68 -12.62 8.01
C LEU A 168 31.32 -12.54 8.67
N TRP A 169 30.38 -13.38 8.21
CA TRP A 169 29.02 -13.50 8.70
C TRP A 169 28.77 -14.82 9.39
N GLN A 170 27.87 -14.83 10.38
CA GLN A 170 27.35 -16.06 10.96
C GLN A 170 26.24 -16.64 10.06
N ALA A 171 26.35 -17.93 9.71
CA ALA A 171 25.38 -18.57 8.83
C ALA A 171 24.90 -19.91 9.40
N ARG A 172 23.67 -20.28 9.07
CA ARG A 172 23.07 -21.60 9.37
C ARG A 172 22.66 -22.29 8.11
N SER A 173 22.79 -23.62 8.09
CA SER A 173 22.32 -24.45 7.01
C SER A 173 21.44 -25.61 7.55
N LYS A 174 20.44 -26.01 6.73
CA LYS A 174 19.62 -27.21 7.01
C LYS A 174 20.38 -28.52 6.78
N LYS A 175 21.43 -28.49 5.96
CA LYS A 175 22.28 -29.65 5.65
C LYS A 175 23.71 -29.28 6.01
N PRO A 176 24.55 -30.27 6.40
CA PRO A 176 25.95 -30.02 6.66
C PRO A 176 26.63 -29.53 5.36
N ILE A 177 27.51 -28.55 5.49
CA ILE A 177 28.29 -27.96 4.39
C ILE A 177 29.77 -28.13 4.74
N PRO A 178 30.57 -28.75 3.86
CA PRO A 178 32.02 -28.92 4.08
C PRO A 178 32.76 -27.57 4.12
N ALA A 179 33.94 -27.57 4.75
CA ALA A 179 34.84 -26.41 4.69
C ALA A 179 35.31 -26.17 3.26
N GLY A 180 35.43 -24.88 2.87
CA GLY A 180 35.82 -24.48 1.52
C GLY A 180 34.71 -24.59 0.46
N SER A 181 33.48 -24.92 0.88
CA SER A 181 32.34 -24.97 -0.05
C SER A 181 31.83 -23.58 -0.41
N THR A 182 31.36 -23.42 -1.64
CA THR A 182 30.68 -22.22 -2.10
C THR A 182 29.20 -22.28 -1.63
N VAL A 183 28.74 -21.20 -1.02
CA VAL A 183 27.37 -21.09 -0.49
C VAL A 183 26.66 -19.90 -1.07
N ARG A 184 25.33 -20.01 -1.22
CA ARG A 184 24.45 -18.90 -1.60
C ARG A 184 23.57 -18.54 -0.40
N VAL A 185 23.47 -17.26 -0.13
CA VAL A 185 22.57 -16.71 0.91
C VAL A 185 21.13 -16.78 0.43
N LEU A 186 20.28 -17.46 1.18
CA LEU A 186 18.84 -17.58 0.91
C LEU A 186 18.03 -16.53 1.64
N ARG A 187 18.44 -16.20 2.88
CA ARG A 187 17.71 -15.29 3.76
C ARG A 187 18.64 -14.71 4.83
N GLN A 188 18.36 -13.48 5.23
CA GLN A 188 19.02 -12.81 6.35
C GLN A 188 18.02 -12.64 7.50
N ASP A 189 18.36 -13.12 8.69
CA ASP A 189 17.60 -12.95 9.93
C ASP A 189 18.49 -12.20 10.94
N GLY A 190 18.45 -10.87 10.87
CA GLY A 190 19.37 -10.01 11.66
C GLY A 190 20.83 -10.25 11.26
N PHE A 191 21.65 -10.68 12.20
CA PHE A 191 23.07 -10.97 11.98
C PHE A 191 23.37 -12.42 11.57
N VAL A 192 22.34 -13.26 11.39
CA VAL A 192 22.51 -14.66 11.02
C VAL A 192 21.92 -14.89 9.63
N LEU A 193 22.72 -15.47 8.74
CA LEU A 193 22.31 -15.81 7.38
C LEU A 193 21.83 -17.26 7.30
N THR A 194 20.82 -17.51 6.49
CA THR A 194 20.46 -18.87 6.06
C THR A 194 21.09 -19.14 4.71
N VAL A 195 21.96 -20.14 4.63
CA VAL A 195 22.72 -20.45 3.42
C VAL A 195 22.42 -21.86 2.91
N LYS A 196 22.69 -22.06 1.61
CA LYS A 196 22.65 -23.36 0.94
C LYS A 196 23.92 -23.52 0.12
N GLU A 197 24.48 -24.72 0.13
CA GLU A 197 25.58 -25.09 -0.75
C GLU A 197 25.19 -24.93 -2.22
N THR A 198 26.07 -24.35 -3.00
CA THR A 198 25.90 -24.12 -4.43
C THR A 198 27.11 -24.72 -5.14
N GLU A 199 26.86 -25.42 -6.24
CA GLU A 199 27.97 -25.93 -7.08
C GLU A 199 28.88 -24.77 -7.52
N LYS A 200 30.18 -25.00 -7.43
CA LYS A 200 31.21 -24.05 -7.83
C LYS A 200 30.97 -23.67 -9.29
N LEU A 201 30.54 -22.44 -9.58
CA LEU A 201 30.56 -21.94 -10.95
C LEU A 201 32.01 -21.90 -11.43
N ILE A 202 32.41 -22.95 -12.14
CA ILE A 202 33.70 -22.97 -12.83
C ILE A 202 33.64 -21.84 -13.85
N LYS A 203 34.29 -20.70 -13.56
CA LYS A 203 34.57 -19.69 -14.57
C LYS A 203 35.42 -20.33 -15.66
N LYS A 204 34.84 -20.48 -16.85
CA LYS A 204 35.54 -20.76 -18.08
C LYS A 204 36.11 -19.47 -18.65
#